data_9964260ef590a60d40d86ac5be8c4f8b
#
_entry.id   9964260ef590a60d40d86ac5be8c4f8b
#
_cell.length_a   1.000
_cell.length_b   1.000
_cell.length_c   1.000
_cell.angle_alpha   90.00
_cell.angle_beta   90.00
_cell.angle_gamma   90.00
#
_symmetry.space_group_name_H-M   'P 1'
#
loop_
_entity.id
_entity.type
_entity.pdbx_description
1 polymer ?
#
loop_
_entity_poly.entity_id
_entity_poly.type
_entity_poly.pdbx_seq_one_letter_code
_entity_poly.pdbx_strand_id
1 'polypeptide(L)'
;LKILILGGSQSAKVFGDVIPQIILNCYKNDIKFKVYQQCLENQINNLRKFYNDNKINFELFTFSESLIEHYKNVDFAITRSGASSIAELINLKIPFVAIPLPSSADQHQFKNALNFKNKGFCFLLEEKYIKSKLFDILNDLNKNREKLILLKNKMQNHSDSEVLPKATSFIEKFINEKN
;
A
#
# COMPACT_ATOMS: atom_id res chain seq x y z
N LEU A 1 9.59 12.72 1.97
CA LEU A 1 9.20 11.34 1.63
C LEU A 1 8.45 11.30 0.31
N LYS A 2 8.61 10.21 -0.43
CA LYS A 2 7.86 9.89 -1.64
C LYS A 2 6.86 8.78 -1.31
N ILE A 3 5.58 9.05 -1.51
CA ILE A 3 4.50 8.12 -1.13
C ILE A 3 3.79 7.63 -2.38
N LEU A 4 3.59 6.31 -2.48
CA LEU A 4 2.77 5.67 -3.50
C LEU A 4 1.40 5.31 -2.91
N ILE A 5 0.33 5.69 -3.60
CA ILE A 5 -1.06 5.40 -3.21
C ILE A 5 -1.69 4.51 -4.27
N LEU A 6 -2.00 3.26 -3.89
CA LEU A 6 -2.57 2.24 -4.77
C LEU A 6 -3.94 1.78 -4.28
N GLY A 7 -5.00 2.25 -4.92
CA GLY A 7 -6.37 1.86 -4.59
C GLY A 7 -6.80 0.50 -5.15
N GLY A 8 -6.09 -0.01 -6.16
CA GLY A 8 -6.55 -1.13 -6.98
C GLY A 8 -7.76 -0.76 -7.86
N SER A 9 -8.12 -1.62 -8.81
CA SER A 9 -9.14 -1.33 -9.84
C SER A 9 -10.54 -1.01 -9.29
N GLN A 10 -10.94 -1.66 -8.19
CA GLN A 10 -12.29 -1.50 -7.62
C GLN A 10 -12.36 -0.47 -6.47
N SER A 11 -11.24 -0.05 -5.92
CA SER A 11 -11.19 0.70 -4.66
C SER A 11 -10.45 2.03 -4.75
N ALA A 12 -9.97 2.39 -5.93
CA ALA A 12 -9.28 3.68 -6.18
C ALA A 12 -10.18 4.87 -5.81
N LYS A 13 -11.51 4.72 -5.94
CA LYS A 13 -12.48 5.80 -5.63
C LYS A 13 -12.34 6.31 -4.19
N VAL A 14 -12.39 5.44 -3.20
CA VAL A 14 -12.29 5.84 -1.78
C VAL A 14 -10.96 6.53 -1.49
N PHE A 15 -9.87 6.04 -2.07
CA PHE A 15 -8.56 6.65 -1.88
C PHE A 15 -8.48 8.02 -2.55
N GLY A 16 -9.07 8.18 -3.74
CA GLY A 16 -9.16 9.46 -4.40
C GLY A 16 -10.05 10.48 -3.67
N ASP A 17 -11.10 10.02 -3.01
CA ASP A 17 -12.03 10.89 -2.31
C ASP A 17 -11.54 11.31 -0.91
N VAL A 18 -10.74 10.48 -0.23
CA VAL A 18 -10.41 10.66 1.20
C VAL A 18 -8.95 11.07 1.43
N ILE A 19 -8.00 10.41 0.77
CA ILE A 19 -6.57 10.60 1.07
C ILE A 19 -6.06 12.00 0.72
N PRO A 20 -6.49 12.67 -0.36
CA PRO A 20 -6.00 14.00 -0.71
C PRO A 20 -6.18 15.03 0.42
N GLN A 21 -7.30 14.98 1.13
CA GLN A 21 -7.55 15.88 2.25
C GLN A 21 -6.60 15.61 3.44
N ILE A 22 -6.21 14.35 3.64
CA ILE A 22 -5.24 13.97 4.67
C ILE A 22 -3.84 14.45 4.28
N ILE A 23 -3.46 14.30 3.01
CA ILE A 23 -2.20 14.86 2.48
C ILE A 23 -2.16 16.38 2.65
N LEU A 24 -3.26 17.08 2.35
CA LEU A 24 -3.36 18.53 2.59
C LEU A 24 -3.15 18.87 4.07
N ASN A 25 -3.75 18.09 4.97
CA ASN A 25 -3.54 18.27 6.41
C ASN A 25 -2.06 18.07 6.80
N CYS A 26 -1.39 17.09 6.20
CA CYS A 26 0.06 16.92 6.38
C CYS A 26 0.82 18.17 5.93
N TYR A 27 0.52 18.72 4.75
CA TYR A 27 1.17 19.94 4.23
C TYR A 27 0.94 21.16 5.13
N LYS A 28 -0.26 21.31 5.70
CA LYS A 28 -0.56 22.37 6.68
C LYS A 28 0.22 22.24 7.99
N ASN A 29 0.75 21.05 8.27
CA ASN A 29 1.61 20.77 9.43
C ASN A 29 3.09 20.60 9.02
N ASP A 30 3.51 21.21 7.91
CA ASP A 30 4.88 21.18 7.38
C ASP A 30 5.42 19.79 7.03
N ILE A 31 4.54 18.81 6.87
CA ILE A 31 4.90 17.45 6.44
C ILE A 31 4.70 17.36 4.93
N LYS A 32 5.79 17.43 4.17
CA LYS A 32 5.74 17.47 2.70
C LYS A 32 6.12 16.11 2.10
N PHE A 33 5.32 15.68 1.12
CA PHE A 33 5.51 14.46 0.36
C PHE A 33 5.54 14.76 -1.14
N LYS A 34 6.26 13.95 -1.93
CA LYS A 34 5.90 13.76 -3.33
C LYS A 34 4.92 12.59 -3.39
N VAL A 35 3.74 12.83 -3.94
CA VAL A 35 2.63 11.87 -3.99
C VAL A 35 2.56 11.25 -5.38
N TYR A 36 2.65 9.94 -5.48
CA TYR A 36 2.32 9.16 -6.66
C TYR A 36 0.99 8.47 -6.38
N GLN A 37 -0.06 8.83 -7.10
CA GLN A 37 -1.39 8.30 -6.78
C GLN A 37 -2.08 7.69 -7.99
N GLN A 38 -2.45 6.43 -7.83
CA GLN A 38 -3.41 5.77 -8.70
C GLN A 38 -4.81 6.30 -8.43
N CYS A 39 -5.52 6.69 -9.49
CA CYS A 39 -6.90 7.16 -9.41
C CYS A 39 -7.75 6.65 -10.59
N LEU A 40 -9.06 6.81 -10.49
CA LEU A 40 -9.96 6.56 -11.61
C LEU A 40 -9.87 7.71 -12.61
N GLU A 41 -10.13 7.43 -13.89
CA GLU A 41 -10.11 8.45 -14.95
C GLU A 41 -11.04 9.64 -14.65
N ASN A 42 -12.23 9.35 -14.13
CA ASN A 42 -13.20 10.39 -13.77
C ASN A 42 -12.78 11.23 -12.56
N GLN A 43 -11.79 10.83 -11.79
CA GLN A 43 -11.25 11.58 -10.64
C GLN A 43 -10.04 12.43 -11.02
N ILE A 44 -9.33 12.11 -12.11
CA ILE A 44 -8.00 12.65 -12.41
C ILE A 44 -7.98 14.18 -12.49
N ASN A 45 -8.97 14.79 -13.13
CA ASN A 45 -9.04 16.24 -13.30
C ASN A 45 -9.31 16.96 -11.97
N ASN A 46 -10.19 16.41 -11.14
CA ASN A 46 -10.49 16.96 -9.82
C ASN A 46 -9.31 16.85 -8.87
N LEU A 47 -8.63 15.70 -8.87
CA LEU A 47 -7.43 15.49 -8.07
C LEU A 47 -6.28 16.38 -8.50
N ARG A 48 -6.06 16.52 -9.83
CA ARG A 48 -5.03 17.41 -10.38
C ARG A 48 -5.27 18.85 -9.95
N LYS A 49 -6.50 19.32 -10.10
CA LYS A 49 -6.88 20.66 -9.64
C LYS A 49 -6.64 20.82 -8.15
N PHE A 50 -7.13 19.89 -7.33
CA PHE A 50 -6.97 19.93 -5.88
C PHE A 50 -5.51 20.00 -5.45
N TYR A 51 -4.64 19.16 -6.01
CA TYR A 51 -3.22 19.14 -5.65
C TYR A 51 -2.48 20.39 -6.12
N ASN A 52 -2.79 20.91 -7.33
CA ASN A 52 -2.21 22.15 -7.83
C ASN A 52 -2.62 23.35 -6.98
N ASP A 53 -3.91 23.52 -6.69
CA ASP A 53 -4.43 24.64 -5.89
C ASP A 53 -3.80 24.68 -4.49
N ASN A 54 -3.44 23.51 -3.95
CA ASN A 54 -2.80 23.36 -2.63
C ASN A 54 -1.26 23.24 -2.69
N LYS A 55 -0.63 23.44 -3.86
CA LYS A 55 0.83 23.37 -4.07
C LYS A 55 1.45 22.06 -3.58
N ILE A 56 0.72 20.96 -3.69
CA ILE A 56 1.19 19.61 -3.36
C ILE A 56 1.97 19.07 -4.54
N ASN A 57 3.14 18.48 -4.31
CA ASN A 57 3.92 17.83 -5.36
C ASN A 57 3.35 16.44 -5.62
N PHE A 58 2.88 16.19 -6.84
CA PHE A 58 2.17 14.95 -7.18
C PHE A 58 2.43 14.46 -8.60
N GLU A 59 2.11 13.20 -8.81
CA GLU A 59 1.98 12.53 -10.09
C GLU A 59 0.75 11.62 -10.02
N LEU A 60 -0.21 11.81 -10.94
CA LEU A 60 -1.44 11.01 -11.01
C LEU A 60 -1.34 10.06 -12.20
N PHE A 61 -1.77 8.84 -11.98
CA PHE A 61 -1.89 7.84 -13.04
C PHE A 61 -3.16 6.99 -12.84
N THR A 62 -3.65 6.42 -13.92
CA THR A 62 -4.75 5.45 -13.92
C THR A 62 -4.18 4.03 -13.83
N PHE A 63 -4.66 3.09 -14.59
CA PHE A 63 -4.02 1.79 -14.71
C PHE A 63 -2.69 1.94 -15.46
N SER A 64 -1.60 1.39 -14.92
CA SER A 64 -0.29 1.43 -15.56
C SER A 64 0.28 0.02 -15.71
N GLU A 65 0.66 -0.34 -16.91
CA GLU A 65 1.38 -1.58 -17.19
C GLU A 65 2.79 -1.57 -16.60
N SER A 66 3.35 -0.38 -16.31
CA SER A 66 4.68 -0.21 -15.73
C SER A 66 4.65 0.35 -14.31
N LEU A 67 3.85 -0.24 -13.42
CA LEU A 67 3.87 0.11 -11.98
C LEU A 67 5.29 0.03 -11.37
N ILE A 68 6.16 -0.79 -11.93
CA ILE A 68 7.56 -0.93 -11.51
C ILE A 68 8.31 0.40 -11.50
N GLU A 69 8.03 1.29 -12.45
CA GLU A 69 8.66 2.63 -12.51
C GLU A 69 8.27 3.48 -11.29
N HIS A 70 7.02 3.37 -10.85
CA HIS A 70 6.56 4.08 -9.66
C HIS A 70 7.17 3.49 -8.39
N TYR A 71 7.31 2.16 -8.29
CA TYR A 71 7.92 1.51 -7.12
C TYR A 71 9.38 1.89 -6.89
N LYS A 72 10.17 2.07 -7.96
CA LYS A 72 11.62 2.39 -7.85
C LYS A 72 11.90 3.68 -7.09
N ASN A 73 10.94 4.58 -7.04
CA ASN A 73 11.14 5.95 -6.60
C ASN A 73 10.43 6.29 -5.29
N VAL A 74 9.86 5.32 -4.56
CA VAL A 74 9.05 5.59 -3.38
C VAL A 74 9.68 5.04 -2.10
N ASP A 75 9.41 5.76 -1.01
CA ASP A 75 9.90 5.40 0.31
C ASP A 75 8.85 4.58 1.08
N PHE A 76 7.58 4.73 0.71
CA PHE A 76 6.45 4.19 1.46
C PHE A 76 5.21 4.08 0.57
N ALA A 77 4.34 3.10 0.85
CA ALA A 77 3.10 2.93 0.11
C ALA A 77 1.86 2.93 1.02
N ILE A 78 0.74 3.40 0.48
CA ILE A 78 -0.61 3.23 1.04
C ILE A 78 -1.38 2.38 0.03
N THR A 79 -1.83 1.20 0.42
CA THR A 79 -2.37 0.24 -0.55
C THR A 79 -3.51 -0.59 0.00
N ARG A 80 -4.33 -1.12 -0.90
CA ARG A 80 -5.20 -2.24 -0.58
C ARG A 80 -4.38 -3.50 -0.30
N SER A 81 -4.99 -4.46 0.41
CA SER A 81 -4.30 -5.66 0.88
C SER A 81 -4.51 -6.87 -0.05
N GLY A 82 -4.60 -6.63 -1.36
CA GLY A 82 -4.59 -7.69 -2.36
C GLY A 82 -3.28 -8.46 -2.34
N ALA A 83 -3.32 -9.76 -2.58
CA ALA A 83 -2.13 -10.63 -2.47
C ALA A 83 -0.98 -10.20 -3.39
N SER A 84 -1.28 -9.85 -4.66
CA SER A 84 -0.26 -9.40 -5.62
C SER A 84 0.41 -8.11 -5.19
N SER A 85 -0.39 -7.08 -4.84
CA SER A 85 0.16 -5.77 -4.42
C SER A 85 1.05 -5.89 -3.18
N ILE A 86 0.63 -6.70 -2.20
CA ILE A 86 1.45 -6.94 -1.01
C ILE A 86 2.73 -7.68 -1.37
N ALA A 87 2.67 -8.74 -2.19
CA ALA A 87 3.85 -9.50 -2.61
C ALA A 87 4.85 -8.61 -3.35
N GLU A 88 4.39 -7.74 -4.26
CA GLU A 88 5.23 -6.77 -4.97
C GLU A 88 5.95 -5.83 -4.00
N LEU A 89 5.23 -5.22 -3.06
CA LEU A 89 5.81 -4.30 -2.07
C LEU A 89 6.84 -5.00 -1.16
N ILE A 90 6.54 -6.23 -0.72
CA ILE A 90 7.47 -7.01 0.11
C ILE A 90 8.72 -7.37 -0.67
N ASN A 91 8.60 -7.84 -1.92
CA ASN A 91 9.74 -8.19 -2.77
C ASN A 91 10.62 -6.97 -3.07
N LEU A 92 10.02 -5.81 -3.24
CA LEU A 92 10.73 -4.54 -3.45
C LEU A 92 11.19 -3.87 -2.16
N LYS A 93 10.89 -4.46 -1.00
CA LYS A 93 11.24 -3.96 0.33
C LYS A 93 10.69 -2.55 0.59
N ILE A 94 9.48 -2.27 0.12
CA ILE A 94 8.80 -0.99 0.32
C ILE A 94 7.86 -1.11 1.52
N PRO A 95 8.09 -0.40 2.63
CA PRO A 95 7.17 -0.35 3.75
C PRO A 95 5.81 0.22 3.35
N PHE A 96 4.72 -0.24 3.97
CA PHE A 96 3.39 0.21 3.57
C PHE A 96 2.36 0.24 4.71
N VAL A 97 1.30 1.01 4.49
CA VAL A 97 0.02 0.87 5.20
C VAL A 97 -0.89 -0.01 4.36
N ALA A 98 -1.28 -1.14 4.91
CA ALA A 98 -2.27 -2.04 4.33
C ALA A 98 -3.67 -1.59 4.76
N ILE A 99 -4.52 -1.24 3.81
CA ILE A 99 -5.90 -0.84 4.04
C ILE A 99 -6.82 -1.88 3.38
N PRO A 100 -7.28 -2.90 4.14
CA PRO A 100 -8.12 -3.95 3.59
C PRO A 100 -9.42 -3.40 3.00
N LEU A 101 -9.86 -3.98 1.87
CA LEU A 101 -11.18 -3.72 1.32
C LEU A 101 -12.23 -4.40 2.22
N PRO A 102 -13.20 -3.66 2.81
CA PRO A 102 -14.17 -4.24 3.74
C PRO A 102 -15.06 -5.31 3.10
N SER A 103 -15.37 -5.15 1.81
CA SER A 103 -16.22 -6.08 1.03
C SER A 103 -15.44 -7.25 0.41
N SER A 104 -14.18 -7.46 0.80
CA SER A 104 -13.42 -8.60 0.26
C SER A 104 -14.00 -9.93 0.72
N ALA A 105 -14.17 -10.89 -0.20
CA ALA A 105 -14.69 -12.21 0.10
C ALA A 105 -13.92 -12.84 1.30
N ASP A 106 -14.63 -13.48 2.21
CA ASP A 106 -14.07 -14.14 3.41
C ASP A 106 -13.05 -13.27 4.19
N GLN A 107 -13.12 -11.96 4.06
CA GLN A 107 -12.18 -11.01 4.64
C GLN A 107 -10.71 -11.31 4.28
N HIS A 108 -10.47 -11.90 3.10
CA HIS A 108 -9.12 -12.32 2.72
C HIS A 108 -8.11 -11.16 2.75
N GLN A 109 -8.52 -9.95 2.37
CA GLN A 109 -7.62 -8.80 2.46
C GLN A 109 -7.26 -8.44 3.90
N PHE A 110 -8.20 -8.53 4.84
CA PHE A 110 -7.90 -8.30 6.25
C PHE A 110 -6.95 -9.36 6.80
N LYS A 111 -7.18 -10.63 6.48
CA LYS A 111 -6.31 -11.74 6.89
C LYS A 111 -4.89 -11.58 6.34
N ASN A 112 -4.76 -11.18 5.07
CA ASN A 112 -3.46 -10.87 4.46
C ASN A 112 -2.74 -9.73 5.21
N ALA A 113 -3.42 -8.60 5.40
CA ALA A 113 -2.84 -7.46 6.09
C ALA A 113 -2.41 -7.80 7.52
N LEU A 114 -3.22 -8.57 8.25
CA LEU A 114 -2.93 -8.99 9.61
C LEU A 114 -1.70 -9.91 9.67
N ASN A 115 -1.58 -10.85 8.75
CA ASN A 115 -0.42 -11.74 8.66
C ASN A 115 0.88 -10.94 8.49
N PHE A 116 0.91 -9.99 7.56
CA PHE A 116 2.10 -9.19 7.30
C PHE A 116 2.37 -8.11 8.36
N LYS A 117 1.34 -7.58 9.00
CA LYS A 117 1.48 -6.76 10.20
C LYS A 117 2.18 -7.54 11.32
N ASN A 118 1.75 -8.79 11.58
CA ASN A 118 2.34 -9.63 12.62
C ASN A 118 3.81 -9.99 12.34
N LYS A 119 4.20 -10.08 11.06
CA LYS A 119 5.61 -10.19 10.63
C LYS A 119 6.37 -8.86 10.76
N GLY A 120 5.67 -7.76 11.02
CA GLY A 120 6.24 -6.43 11.14
C GLY A 120 6.66 -5.81 9.80
N PHE A 121 5.97 -6.12 8.70
CA PHE A 121 6.25 -5.60 7.37
C PHE A 121 5.44 -4.36 7.03
N CYS A 122 4.29 -4.17 7.69
CA CYS A 122 3.38 -3.08 7.38
C CYS A 122 2.61 -2.59 8.62
N PHE A 123 1.95 -1.45 8.46
CA PHE A 123 0.88 -1.01 9.32
C PHE A 123 -0.46 -1.51 8.77
N LEU A 124 -1.36 -1.97 9.64
CA LEU A 124 -2.73 -2.31 9.28
C LEU A 124 -3.65 -1.17 9.71
N LEU A 125 -4.42 -0.63 8.77
CA LEU A 125 -5.42 0.40 9.00
C LEU A 125 -6.74 0.00 8.34
N GLU A 126 -7.80 -0.20 9.11
CA GLU A 126 -9.11 -0.45 8.53
C GLU A 126 -9.66 0.81 7.84
N GLU A 127 -10.39 0.63 6.74
CA GLU A 127 -10.91 1.72 5.89
C GLU A 127 -11.72 2.74 6.69
N LYS A 128 -12.55 2.32 7.64
CA LYS A 128 -13.36 3.21 8.50
C LYS A 128 -12.53 4.18 9.33
N TYR A 129 -11.25 3.88 9.54
CA TYR A 129 -10.33 4.71 10.33
C TYR A 129 -9.37 5.55 9.48
N ILE A 130 -9.47 5.53 8.14
CA ILE A 130 -8.58 6.32 7.28
C ILE A 130 -8.59 7.80 7.71
N LYS A 131 -9.79 8.40 7.83
CA LYS A 131 -9.94 9.83 8.16
C LYS A 131 -9.37 10.20 9.52
N SER A 132 -9.47 9.31 10.50
CA SER A 132 -9.09 9.61 11.89
C SER A 132 -7.66 9.23 12.25
N LYS A 133 -7.04 8.26 11.54
CA LYS A 133 -5.75 7.70 11.96
C LYS A 133 -4.63 7.79 10.92
N LEU A 134 -4.95 7.96 9.63
CA LEU A 134 -3.89 7.96 8.61
C LEU A 134 -2.94 9.15 8.77
N PHE A 135 -3.46 10.31 9.15
CA PHE A 135 -2.62 11.48 9.44
C PHE A 135 -1.59 11.18 10.54
N ASP A 136 -2.00 10.56 11.63
CA ASP A 136 -1.11 10.24 12.75
C ASP A 136 -0.01 9.27 12.33
N ILE A 137 -0.35 8.26 11.52
CA ILE A 137 0.64 7.33 10.96
C ILE A 137 1.66 8.08 10.10
N LEU A 138 1.22 8.95 9.19
CA LEU A 138 2.10 9.70 8.31
C LEU A 138 2.98 10.70 9.08
N ASN A 139 2.42 11.37 10.09
CA ASN A 139 3.14 12.27 10.97
C ASN A 139 4.21 11.53 11.78
N ASP A 140 3.87 10.38 12.35
CA ASP A 140 4.81 9.54 13.08
C ASP A 140 5.96 9.05 12.18
N LEU A 141 5.66 8.58 10.97
CA LEU A 141 6.68 8.16 10.00
C LEU A 141 7.57 9.30 9.51
N ASN A 142 7.04 10.52 9.43
CA ASN A 142 7.85 11.68 9.09
C ASN A 142 8.82 12.05 10.20
N LYS A 143 8.40 11.96 11.47
CA LYS A 143 9.22 12.24 12.65
C LYS A 143 10.22 11.11 12.95
N ASN A 144 9.82 9.87 12.75
CA ASN A 144 10.55 8.65 13.14
C ASN A 144 10.87 7.79 11.92
N ARG A 145 11.72 8.30 11.03
CA ARG A 145 12.09 7.61 9.76
C ARG A 145 12.76 6.27 9.96
N GLU A 146 13.40 6.06 11.09
CA GLU A 146 13.98 4.76 11.49
C GLU A 146 12.93 3.63 11.49
N LYS A 147 11.65 3.92 11.72
CA LYS A 147 10.57 2.94 11.61
C LYS A 147 10.46 2.36 10.19
N LEU A 148 10.65 3.19 9.15
CA LEU A 148 10.68 2.72 7.77
C LEU A 148 11.87 1.79 7.53
N ILE A 149 13.03 2.11 8.08
CA ILE A 149 14.23 1.28 7.99
C ILE A 149 14.02 -0.05 8.69
N LEU A 150 13.39 -0.05 9.87
CA LEU A 150 13.08 -1.28 10.62
C LEU A 150 12.13 -2.20 9.84
N LEU A 151 11.06 -1.65 9.25
CA LEU A 151 10.13 -2.42 8.42
C LEU A 151 10.85 -3.00 7.19
N LYS A 152 11.67 -2.19 6.52
CA LYS A 152 12.46 -2.60 5.35
C LYS A 152 13.43 -3.74 5.70
N ASN A 153 14.15 -3.63 6.82
CA ASN A 153 15.08 -4.65 7.28
C ASN A 153 14.38 -5.98 7.60
N LYS A 154 13.18 -5.93 8.19
CA LYS A 154 12.39 -7.14 8.44
C LYS A 154 11.98 -7.84 7.15
N MET A 155 11.69 -7.09 6.08
CA MET A 155 11.37 -7.65 4.76
C MET A 155 12.62 -8.24 4.06
N GLN A 156 13.84 -7.78 4.35
CA GLN A 156 15.06 -8.29 3.71
C GLN A 156 15.27 -9.79 3.94
N ASN A 157 14.88 -10.28 5.10
CA ASN A 157 15.00 -11.69 5.47
C ASN A 157 13.80 -12.53 5.00
N HIS A 158 12.81 -11.93 4.35
CA HIS A 158 11.67 -12.65 3.81
C HIS A 158 12.00 -13.17 2.41
N SER A 159 11.90 -14.47 2.24
CA SER A 159 12.04 -15.13 0.96
C SER A 159 10.82 -16.00 0.68
N ASP A 160 10.23 -15.81 -0.49
CA ASP A 160 9.18 -16.70 -1.00
C ASP A 160 9.76 -17.92 -1.72
N SER A 161 11.08 -18.13 -1.66
CA SER A 161 11.77 -19.24 -2.32
C SER A 161 11.27 -20.62 -1.92
N GLU A 162 10.68 -20.75 -0.73
CA GLU A 162 10.11 -22.00 -0.25
C GLU A 162 8.62 -22.21 -0.59
N VAL A 163 7.94 -21.17 -1.09
CA VAL A 163 6.49 -21.24 -1.35
C VAL A 163 6.19 -22.21 -2.49
N LEU A 164 6.93 -22.09 -3.61
CA LEU A 164 6.76 -22.98 -4.76
C LEU A 164 7.11 -24.45 -4.42
N PRO A 165 8.27 -24.76 -3.81
CA PRO A 165 8.59 -26.14 -3.40
C PRO A 165 7.56 -26.74 -2.45
N LYS A 166 7.08 -25.97 -1.46
CA LYS A 166 6.04 -26.42 -0.54
C LYS A 166 4.70 -26.68 -1.23
N ALA A 167 4.30 -25.79 -2.14
CA ALA A 167 3.08 -25.96 -2.92
C ALA A 167 3.17 -27.20 -3.83
N THR A 168 4.29 -27.40 -4.52
CA THR A 168 4.54 -28.58 -5.35
C THR A 168 4.49 -29.87 -4.52
N SER A 169 5.21 -29.91 -3.40
CA SER A 169 5.21 -31.08 -2.50
C SER A 169 3.81 -31.38 -1.95
N PHE A 170 3.01 -30.34 -1.65
CA PHE A 170 1.63 -30.54 -1.20
C PHE A 170 0.75 -31.13 -2.30
N ILE A 171 0.87 -30.64 -3.53
CA ILE A 171 0.15 -31.15 -4.69
C ILE A 171 0.52 -32.61 -4.99
N GLU A 172 1.82 -32.91 -4.99
CA GLU A 172 2.33 -34.29 -5.19
C GLU A 172 1.79 -35.25 -4.14
N LYS A 173 1.80 -34.85 -2.87
CA LYS A 173 1.21 -35.65 -1.80
C LYS A 173 -0.28 -35.91 -2.03
N PHE A 174 -1.02 -34.88 -2.41
CA PHE A 174 -2.46 -35.01 -2.67
C PHE A 174 -2.80 -35.90 -3.87
N ILE A 175 -1.96 -35.89 -4.90
CA ILE A 175 -2.10 -36.80 -6.07
C ILE A 175 -1.81 -38.23 -5.67
N ASN A 176 -0.74 -38.48 -4.89
CA ASN A 176 -0.33 -39.81 -4.46
C ASN A 176 -1.27 -40.46 -3.43
N GLU A 177 -2.01 -39.66 -2.64
CA GLU A 177 -3.02 -40.17 -1.70
C GLU A 177 -4.35 -40.58 -2.42
N LYS A 178 -4.55 -40.23 -3.70
CA LYS A 178 -5.73 -40.58 -4.49
C LYS A 178 -5.52 -41.77 -5.45
N ASN A 179 -4.31 -42.29 -5.56
CA ASN A 179 -3.97 -43.50 -6.29
C ASN A 179 -3.71 -44.66 -5.34
#